data_eb988883cc095f9a011878e096ebd3d9
#
_entry.id   eb988883cc095f9a011878e096ebd3d9
#
_cell.length_a   1.000
_cell.length_b   1.000
_cell.length_c   1.000
_cell.angle_alpha   90.00
_cell.angle_beta   90.00
_cell.angle_gamma   90.00
#
_symmetry.space_group_name_H-M   'P 1'
#
loop_
_entity.id
_entity.type
_entity.pdbx_description
1 polymer ?
#
loop_
_entity_poly.entity_id
_entity_poly.type
_entity_poly.pdbx_seq_one_letter_code
_entity_poly.pdbx_strand_id
1 'polypeptide(L)'
;RNIHAFGGDPARVTIFGESAGADMVNYLMVSPAARGLFAQAISQSSSVGMVPAPRLEQRVGFNAPAAQLAQSYIDKLGLPPDADVAAVLRSLPTEALLAAMGERDRFTPIVDGRILPDQPGRLFVLGRQQKVPYMTGGNSWEASLGRMIGGGFSPAFAARLVPAADKARLYPGLSGDALDDAVFADLVILSQSRYLANQMYALRVPVHVYHFSRVADDRRARQPGAAHADDIAFVMGTLDAETDLARVTEQDRSISRLMRDYWVEFARRGDPNRTGLPAWPAYEPGSARVLEIGDEIAVRDDFLAERMEFHMQRGQEMLERSP
;
A
#
# COMPACT_ATOMS: atom_id res chain seq x y z
N ARG A 1 12.05 12.42 -16.74
CA ARG A 1 12.80 12.94 -17.90
C ARG A 1 13.81 14.01 -17.50
N ASN A 2 13.49 14.85 -16.53
CA ASN A 2 14.31 16.03 -16.18
C ASN A 2 15.28 15.79 -15.01
N ILE A 3 15.36 14.58 -14.47
CA ILE A 3 16.12 14.28 -13.25
C ILE A 3 17.63 14.57 -13.39
N HIS A 4 18.16 14.48 -14.60
CA HIS A 4 19.57 14.82 -14.87
C HIS A 4 19.89 16.31 -14.56
N ALA A 5 18.91 17.21 -14.73
CA ALA A 5 19.08 18.62 -14.40
C ALA A 5 19.25 18.87 -12.89
N PHE A 6 18.87 17.89 -12.08
CA PHE A 6 19.02 17.88 -10.62
C PHE A 6 20.16 16.97 -10.14
N GLY A 7 21.05 16.54 -11.03
CA GLY A 7 22.17 15.67 -10.71
C GLY A 7 21.83 14.18 -10.60
N GLY A 8 20.60 13.77 -10.92
CA GLY A 8 20.15 12.39 -10.90
C GLY A 8 20.42 11.65 -12.22
N ASP A 9 20.48 10.32 -12.12
CA ASP A 9 20.65 9.43 -13.28
C ASP A 9 19.27 8.89 -13.71
N PRO A 10 18.78 9.23 -14.91
CA PRO A 10 17.49 8.75 -15.40
C PRO A 10 17.40 7.23 -15.57
N ALA A 11 18.54 6.52 -15.65
CA ALA A 11 18.57 5.06 -15.69
C ALA A 11 18.46 4.40 -14.29
N ARG A 12 18.55 5.18 -13.21
CA ARG A 12 18.54 4.69 -11.83
C ARG A 12 17.47 5.35 -10.96
N VAL A 13 16.33 5.69 -11.53
CA VAL A 13 15.19 6.23 -10.79
C VAL A 13 14.49 5.11 -10.04
N THR A 14 14.35 5.24 -8.74
CA THR A 14 13.51 4.39 -7.90
C THR A 14 12.26 5.17 -7.53
N ILE A 15 11.10 4.57 -7.76
CA ILE A 15 9.84 5.10 -7.20
C ILE A 15 9.53 4.38 -5.91
N PHE A 16 9.11 5.14 -4.90
CA PHE A 16 8.70 4.55 -3.63
C PHE A 16 7.60 5.38 -2.99
N GLY A 17 6.83 4.74 -2.11
CA GLY A 17 5.75 5.40 -1.39
C GLY A 17 5.16 4.48 -0.35
N GLU A 18 4.46 5.10 0.60
CA GLU A 18 3.72 4.43 1.66
C GLU A 18 2.22 4.72 1.50
N SER A 19 1.35 3.73 1.89
CA SER A 19 -0.10 3.87 1.86
C SER A 19 -0.62 4.30 0.47
N ALA A 20 -1.30 5.44 0.35
CA ALA A 20 -1.72 5.99 -0.94
C ALA A 20 -0.54 6.21 -1.90
N GLY A 21 0.65 6.55 -1.40
CA GLY A 21 1.88 6.63 -2.21
C GLY A 21 2.31 5.28 -2.76
N ALA A 22 2.17 4.20 -1.98
CA ALA A 22 2.43 2.84 -2.42
C ALA A 22 1.39 2.37 -3.46
N ASP A 23 0.13 2.76 -3.28
CA ASP A 23 -0.92 2.54 -4.28
C ASP A 23 -0.56 3.21 -5.60
N MET A 24 -0.06 4.46 -5.57
CA MET A 24 0.43 5.15 -6.77
C MET A 24 1.62 4.44 -7.42
N VAL A 25 2.56 3.92 -6.63
CA VAL A 25 3.66 3.08 -7.15
C VAL A 25 3.10 1.90 -7.93
N ASN A 26 2.13 1.16 -7.38
CA ASN A 26 1.53 -0.01 -8.02
C ASN A 26 0.71 0.35 -9.27
N TYR A 27 0.01 1.49 -9.29
CA TYR A 27 -0.63 2.00 -10.51
C TYR A 27 0.38 2.36 -11.60
N LEU A 28 1.51 3.00 -11.23
CA LEU A 28 2.58 3.31 -12.17
C LEU A 28 3.27 2.04 -12.71
N MET A 29 3.37 0.98 -11.91
CA MET A 29 3.89 -0.32 -12.34
C MET A 29 3.12 -0.89 -13.54
N VAL A 30 1.82 -0.67 -13.61
CA VAL A 30 0.93 -1.22 -14.66
C VAL A 30 0.50 -0.18 -15.70
N SER A 31 0.86 1.09 -15.52
CA SER A 31 0.52 2.17 -16.46
C SER A 31 1.44 2.15 -17.69
N PRO A 32 0.88 2.06 -18.92
CA PRO A 32 1.69 2.17 -20.13
C PRO A 32 2.45 3.48 -20.25
N ALA A 33 1.89 4.58 -19.70
CA ALA A 33 2.49 5.91 -19.74
C ALA A 33 3.75 6.03 -18.86
N ALA A 34 3.91 5.15 -17.86
CA ALA A 34 5.06 5.13 -16.96
C ALA A 34 6.15 4.16 -17.40
N ARG A 35 5.96 3.44 -18.53
CA ARG A 35 6.90 2.42 -18.95
C ARG A 35 8.31 2.98 -19.20
N GLY A 36 9.31 2.36 -18.56
CA GLY A 36 10.73 2.75 -18.69
C GLY A 36 11.11 4.06 -17.99
N LEU A 37 10.24 4.61 -17.13
CA LEU A 37 10.54 5.84 -16.39
C LEU A 37 11.23 5.59 -15.04
N PHE A 38 11.30 4.35 -14.58
CA PHE A 38 11.98 3.96 -13.34
C PHE A 38 12.59 2.56 -13.47
N ALA A 39 13.58 2.29 -12.65
CA ALA A 39 14.39 1.08 -12.64
C ALA A 39 14.10 0.16 -11.45
N GLN A 40 13.54 0.67 -10.36
CA GLN A 40 13.12 -0.08 -9.16
C GLN A 40 11.83 0.50 -8.59
N ALA A 41 11.12 -0.30 -7.79
CA ALA A 41 9.91 0.13 -7.11
C ALA A 41 9.83 -0.41 -5.67
N ILE A 42 9.44 0.45 -4.71
CA ILE A 42 9.20 0.08 -3.32
C ILE A 42 7.76 0.49 -2.95
N SER A 43 6.98 -0.45 -2.48
CA SER A 43 5.57 -0.28 -2.13
C SER A 43 5.35 -0.65 -0.67
N GLN A 44 5.18 0.37 0.19
CA GLN A 44 5.05 0.21 1.64
C GLN A 44 3.58 0.30 2.04
N SER A 45 3.03 -0.75 2.65
CA SER A 45 1.65 -0.77 3.17
C SER A 45 0.58 -0.42 2.12
N SER A 46 0.69 -0.99 0.91
CA SER A 46 -0.28 -0.76 -0.17
C SER A 46 -1.56 -1.56 0.03
N SER A 47 -2.69 -0.94 -0.27
CA SER A 47 -4.00 -1.59 -0.38
C SER A 47 -4.33 -2.06 -1.80
N VAL A 48 -3.52 -1.71 -2.80
CA VAL A 48 -3.71 -2.08 -4.19
C VAL A 48 -3.18 -3.48 -4.47
N GLY A 49 -3.97 -4.26 -5.17
CA GLY A 49 -3.68 -5.62 -5.59
C GLY A 49 -4.98 -6.26 -6.05
N MET A 50 -5.66 -6.92 -5.16
CA MET A 50 -6.93 -7.61 -5.44
C MET A 50 -8.17 -6.74 -5.17
N VAL A 51 -8.02 -5.58 -4.53
CA VAL A 51 -9.13 -4.64 -4.31
C VAL A 51 -9.41 -3.88 -5.60
N PRO A 52 -10.65 -3.95 -6.13
CA PRO A 52 -10.98 -3.29 -7.39
C PRO A 52 -10.97 -1.76 -7.27
N ALA A 53 -10.34 -1.09 -8.24
CA ALA A 53 -10.42 0.36 -8.42
C ALA A 53 -11.75 0.76 -9.08
N PRO A 54 -12.28 1.98 -8.83
CA PRO A 54 -13.46 2.49 -9.53
C PRO A 54 -13.23 2.55 -11.04
N ARG A 55 -14.29 2.30 -11.82
CA ARG A 55 -14.31 2.55 -13.26
C ARG A 55 -15.01 3.88 -13.55
N LEU A 56 -14.73 4.45 -14.72
CA LEU A 56 -15.29 5.73 -15.11
C LEU A 56 -16.83 5.69 -15.13
N GLU A 57 -17.43 4.72 -15.82
CA GLU A 57 -18.87 4.66 -16.08
C GLU A 57 -19.58 3.43 -15.47
N GLN A 58 -18.84 2.49 -14.93
CA GLN A 58 -19.38 1.22 -14.43
C GLN A 58 -19.21 1.09 -12.93
N ARG A 59 -20.22 0.54 -12.27
CA ARG A 59 -20.11 0.13 -10.86
C ARG A 59 -19.22 -1.11 -10.74
N VAL A 60 -18.30 -1.11 -9.79
CA VAL A 60 -17.42 -2.25 -9.49
C VAL A 60 -17.46 -2.52 -7.99
N GLY A 61 -18.08 -3.63 -7.59
CA GLY A 61 -18.29 -3.95 -6.18
C GLY A 61 -19.02 -2.82 -5.45
N PHE A 62 -18.41 -2.30 -4.41
CA PHE A 62 -18.95 -1.16 -3.63
C PHE A 62 -18.69 0.21 -4.28
N ASN A 63 -17.83 0.28 -5.30
CA ASN A 63 -17.47 1.53 -5.92
C ASN A 63 -18.54 1.98 -6.93
N ALA A 64 -19.12 3.16 -6.72
CA ALA A 64 -19.95 3.82 -7.72
C ALA A 64 -19.11 4.24 -8.94
N PRO A 65 -19.72 4.44 -10.12
CA PRO A 65 -19.03 5.01 -11.26
C PRO A 65 -18.40 6.36 -10.90
N ALA A 66 -17.16 6.58 -11.31
CA ALA A 66 -16.44 7.82 -11.02
C ALA A 66 -17.13 9.04 -11.69
N ALA A 67 -17.74 8.87 -12.86
CA ALA A 67 -18.54 9.91 -13.53
C ALA A 67 -19.77 10.31 -12.69
N GLN A 68 -20.41 9.37 -12.00
CA GLN A 68 -21.52 9.68 -11.09
C GLN A 68 -21.06 10.50 -9.89
N LEU A 69 -19.90 10.18 -9.31
CA LEU A 69 -19.32 10.98 -8.23
C LEU A 69 -18.95 12.39 -8.72
N ALA A 70 -18.34 12.50 -9.89
CA ALA A 70 -18.03 13.80 -10.50
C ALA A 70 -19.29 14.63 -10.75
N GLN A 71 -20.36 14.01 -11.26
CA GLN A 71 -21.63 14.71 -11.49
C GLN A 71 -22.24 15.21 -10.18
N SER A 72 -22.25 14.38 -9.13
CA SER A 72 -22.76 14.80 -7.83
C SER A 72 -21.99 15.99 -7.22
N TYR A 73 -20.70 16.09 -7.51
CA TYR A 73 -19.85 17.19 -7.11
C TYR A 73 -20.19 18.46 -7.91
N ILE A 74 -20.37 18.35 -9.23
CA ILE A 74 -20.78 19.44 -10.12
C ILE A 74 -22.16 19.98 -9.71
N ASP A 75 -23.10 19.10 -9.37
CA ASP A 75 -24.44 19.47 -8.93
C ASP A 75 -24.41 20.34 -7.66
N LYS A 76 -23.51 20.03 -6.71
CA LYS A 76 -23.31 20.82 -5.49
C LYS A 76 -22.79 22.25 -5.76
N LEU A 77 -22.08 22.43 -6.88
CA LEU A 77 -21.57 23.76 -7.30
C LEU A 77 -22.66 24.63 -7.91
N GLY A 78 -23.85 24.08 -8.23
CA GLY A 78 -24.99 24.82 -8.78
C GLY A 78 -24.70 25.48 -10.12
N LEU A 79 -23.90 24.85 -10.99
CA LEU A 79 -23.51 25.43 -12.28
C LEU A 79 -24.73 25.49 -13.23
N PRO A 80 -24.80 26.52 -14.11
CA PRO A 80 -25.82 26.59 -15.15
C PRO A 80 -25.77 25.35 -16.07
N PRO A 81 -26.92 24.87 -16.60
CA PRO A 81 -26.97 23.66 -17.44
C PRO A 81 -26.13 23.73 -18.72
N ASP A 82 -25.92 24.92 -19.23
CA ASP A 82 -25.16 25.23 -20.45
C ASP A 82 -23.72 25.68 -20.18
N ALA A 83 -23.27 25.63 -18.92
CA ALA A 83 -21.92 26.05 -18.56
C ALA A 83 -20.84 25.14 -19.17
N ASP A 84 -19.75 25.74 -19.63
CA ASP A 84 -18.50 25.01 -19.84
C ASP A 84 -17.92 24.62 -18.45
N VAL A 85 -18.32 23.44 -17.98
CA VAL A 85 -17.95 22.93 -16.66
C VAL A 85 -16.44 22.97 -16.45
N ALA A 86 -15.65 22.62 -17.47
CA ALA A 86 -14.19 22.57 -17.34
C ALA A 86 -13.59 23.98 -17.17
N ALA A 87 -14.10 24.94 -17.91
CA ALA A 87 -13.68 26.34 -17.78
C ALA A 87 -14.09 26.94 -16.43
N VAL A 88 -15.33 26.68 -15.99
CA VAL A 88 -15.82 27.16 -14.68
C VAL A 88 -15.00 26.57 -13.55
N LEU A 89 -14.81 25.23 -13.50
CA LEU A 89 -14.02 24.58 -12.45
C LEU A 89 -12.59 25.13 -12.35
N ARG A 90 -11.96 25.46 -13.50
CA ARG A 90 -10.62 26.08 -13.52
C ARG A 90 -10.59 27.52 -13.03
N SER A 91 -11.71 28.24 -13.10
CA SER A 91 -11.82 29.63 -12.68
C SER A 91 -12.21 29.78 -11.20
N LEU A 92 -12.74 28.73 -10.58
CA LEU A 92 -13.15 28.78 -9.18
C LEU A 92 -11.94 28.85 -8.23
N PRO A 93 -12.03 29.63 -7.13
CA PRO A 93 -11.04 29.57 -6.06
C PRO A 93 -10.99 28.16 -5.43
N THR A 94 -9.82 27.78 -4.94
CA THR A 94 -9.61 26.48 -4.30
C THR A 94 -10.59 26.25 -3.14
N GLU A 95 -10.87 27.28 -2.35
CA GLU A 95 -11.79 27.24 -1.20
C GLU A 95 -13.22 26.86 -1.62
N ALA A 96 -13.69 27.37 -2.76
CA ALA A 96 -15.01 27.03 -3.30
C ALA A 96 -15.06 25.58 -3.78
N LEU A 97 -13.99 25.08 -4.39
CA LEU A 97 -13.87 23.67 -4.78
C LEU A 97 -13.87 22.75 -3.56
N LEU A 98 -13.10 23.09 -2.53
CA LEU A 98 -13.03 22.30 -1.29
C LEU A 98 -14.37 22.33 -0.52
N ALA A 99 -15.05 23.48 -0.49
CA ALA A 99 -16.36 23.61 0.17
C ALA A 99 -17.46 22.75 -0.48
N ALA A 100 -17.36 22.52 -1.80
CA ALA A 100 -18.29 21.64 -2.50
C ALA A 100 -18.04 20.15 -2.22
N MET A 101 -16.85 19.78 -1.74
CA MET A 101 -16.56 18.41 -1.32
C MET A 101 -17.30 18.09 -0.01
N GLY A 102 -18.02 16.99 0.02
CA GLY A 102 -18.55 16.42 1.26
C GLY A 102 -17.45 15.71 2.06
N GLU A 103 -17.67 15.53 3.35
CA GLU A 103 -16.72 14.85 4.26
C GLU A 103 -16.29 13.45 3.77
N ARG A 104 -17.14 12.79 2.98
CA ARG A 104 -16.92 11.44 2.46
C ARG A 104 -16.51 11.40 0.99
N ASP A 105 -16.47 12.54 0.32
CA ASP A 105 -16.06 12.58 -1.09
C ASP A 105 -14.56 12.32 -1.18
N ARG A 106 -14.19 11.37 -2.03
CA ARG A 106 -12.79 11.00 -2.28
C ARG A 106 -12.58 10.87 -3.77
N PHE A 107 -11.60 11.58 -4.29
CA PHE A 107 -11.10 11.38 -5.64
C PHE A 107 -9.96 10.38 -5.59
N THR A 108 -10.25 9.18 -6.04
CA THR A 108 -9.27 8.08 -6.10
C THR A 108 -8.88 7.82 -7.55
N PRO A 109 -7.76 7.12 -7.81
CA PRO A 109 -7.44 6.64 -9.14
C PRO A 109 -8.57 5.80 -9.71
N ILE A 110 -8.80 5.95 -11.00
CA ILE A 110 -9.87 5.25 -11.72
C ILE A 110 -9.31 4.45 -12.89
N VAL A 111 -9.98 3.36 -13.22
CA VAL A 111 -9.76 2.64 -14.47
C VAL A 111 -10.40 3.44 -15.58
N ASP A 112 -9.57 4.19 -16.34
CA ASP A 112 -9.98 5.08 -17.42
C ASP A 112 -9.74 4.47 -18.82
N GLY A 113 -9.20 3.25 -18.89
CA GLY A 113 -8.85 2.57 -20.13
C GLY A 113 -7.59 3.11 -20.82
N ARG A 114 -6.93 4.14 -20.28
CA ARG A 114 -5.78 4.82 -20.89
C ARG A 114 -4.56 4.87 -19.99
N ILE A 115 -4.65 5.58 -18.86
CA ILE A 115 -3.57 5.69 -17.86
C ILE A 115 -3.55 4.41 -17.02
N LEU A 116 -4.73 3.97 -16.61
CA LEU A 116 -4.96 2.69 -15.97
C LEU A 116 -5.90 1.85 -16.87
N PRO A 117 -5.35 0.97 -17.72
CA PRO A 117 -6.13 0.30 -18.77
C PRO A 117 -7.18 -0.70 -18.26
N ASP A 118 -6.93 -1.32 -17.12
CA ASP A 118 -7.82 -2.28 -16.45
C ASP A 118 -7.55 -2.32 -14.96
N GLN A 119 -8.25 -3.20 -14.22
CA GLN A 119 -8.02 -3.42 -12.79
C GLN A 119 -6.55 -3.76 -12.53
N PRO A 120 -5.89 -3.11 -11.56
CA PRO A 120 -4.46 -3.32 -11.29
C PRO A 120 -4.12 -4.79 -11.06
N GLY A 121 -4.87 -5.47 -10.19
CA GLY A 121 -4.65 -6.88 -9.89
C GLY A 121 -4.72 -7.77 -11.14
N ARG A 122 -5.68 -7.50 -12.03
CA ARG A 122 -5.78 -8.23 -13.31
C ARG A 122 -4.57 -7.97 -14.22
N LEU A 123 -4.10 -6.71 -14.28
CA LEU A 123 -2.92 -6.36 -15.05
C LEU A 123 -1.66 -7.05 -14.52
N PHE A 124 -1.54 -7.18 -13.19
CA PHE A 124 -0.46 -7.94 -12.57
C PHE A 124 -0.52 -9.44 -12.92
N VAL A 125 -1.68 -10.09 -12.85
CA VAL A 125 -1.86 -11.51 -13.25
C VAL A 125 -1.48 -11.70 -14.73
N LEU A 126 -1.85 -10.75 -15.59
CA LEU A 126 -1.54 -10.80 -17.02
C LEU A 126 -0.08 -10.47 -17.35
N GLY A 127 0.76 -10.21 -16.35
CA GLY A 127 2.17 -9.88 -16.54
C GLY A 127 2.40 -8.53 -17.25
N ARG A 128 1.47 -7.58 -17.10
CA ARG A 128 1.53 -6.26 -17.76
C ARG A 128 2.32 -5.23 -16.97
N GLN A 129 2.70 -5.51 -15.73
CA GLN A 129 3.55 -4.65 -14.90
C GLN A 129 4.98 -4.58 -15.43
N GLN A 130 5.69 -3.53 -15.05
CA GLN A 130 7.09 -3.36 -15.40
C GLN A 130 7.97 -4.41 -14.70
N LYS A 131 8.94 -4.96 -15.44
CA LYS A 131 9.89 -5.97 -14.96
C LYS A 131 11.08 -5.30 -14.29
N VAL A 132 10.88 -4.82 -13.09
CA VAL A 132 11.91 -4.15 -12.28
C VAL A 132 12.00 -4.83 -10.91
N PRO A 133 13.15 -4.76 -10.20
CA PRO A 133 13.25 -5.19 -8.82
C PRO A 133 12.14 -4.52 -7.97
N TYR A 134 11.56 -5.30 -7.06
CA TYR A 134 10.39 -4.88 -6.30
C TYR A 134 10.56 -5.18 -4.81
N MET A 135 10.28 -4.20 -3.98
CA MET A 135 10.24 -4.34 -2.52
C MET A 135 8.84 -3.98 -2.02
N THR A 136 8.28 -4.78 -1.11
CA THR A 136 6.98 -4.51 -0.52
C THR A 136 6.89 -5.04 0.90
N GLY A 137 5.91 -4.58 1.66
CA GLY A 137 5.66 -5.04 3.02
C GLY A 137 4.57 -4.21 3.68
N GLY A 138 4.46 -4.38 5.00
CA GLY A 138 3.51 -3.64 5.82
C GLY A 138 3.86 -3.74 7.29
N ASN A 139 3.10 -3.03 8.10
CA ASN A 139 3.31 -2.86 9.53
C ASN A 139 2.48 -3.85 10.35
N SER A 140 2.90 -4.11 11.58
CA SER A 140 2.26 -5.11 12.44
C SER A 140 0.88 -4.69 12.98
N TRP A 141 0.55 -3.39 12.95
CA TRP A 141 -0.76 -2.87 13.35
C TRP A 141 -1.36 -1.94 12.28
N GLU A 142 -1.53 -2.45 11.07
CA GLU A 142 -2.16 -1.73 9.95
C GLU A 142 -3.60 -1.31 10.25
N ALA A 143 -4.26 -1.99 11.20
CA ALA A 143 -5.61 -1.66 11.64
C ALA A 143 -5.77 -0.28 12.27
N SER A 144 -4.66 0.36 12.68
CA SER A 144 -4.66 1.76 13.13
C SER A 144 -5.25 2.70 12.07
N LEU A 145 -4.98 2.45 10.78
CA LEU A 145 -5.59 3.15 9.65
C LEU A 145 -7.12 3.00 9.64
N GLY A 146 -7.60 1.77 9.76
CA GLY A 146 -9.03 1.48 9.75
C GLY A 146 -9.75 2.06 10.97
N ARG A 147 -9.09 2.12 12.12
CA ARG A 147 -9.62 2.78 13.33
C ARG A 147 -9.70 4.29 13.17
N MET A 148 -8.73 4.90 12.49
CA MET A 148 -8.71 6.34 12.21
C MET A 148 -9.82 6.73 11.22
N ILE A 149 -10.01 5.97 10.13
CA ILE A 149 -10.99 6.28 9.09
C ILE A 149 -12.41 5.89 9.53
N GLY A 150 -12.58 4.74 10.16
CA GLY A 150 -13.86 4.26 10.66
C GLY A 150 -14.87 3.83 9.59
N GLY A 151 -16.13 3.70 9.98
CA GLY A 151 -17.23 3.38 9.07
C GLY A 151 -17.05 2.05 8.33
N GLY A 152 -17.31 2.05 7.02
CA GLY A 152 -17.15 0.88 6.14
C GLY A 152 -15.70 0.45 5.89
N PHE A 153 -14.73 1.20 6.41
CA PHE A 153 -13.30 0.86 6.37
C PHE A 153 -12.75 0.47 7.76
N SER A 154 -13.62 0.28 8.76
CA SER A 154 -13.22 -0.10 10.11
C SER A 154 -12.78 -1.57 10.20
N PRO A 155 -11.89 -1.93 11.18
CA PRO A 155 -11.51 -3.31 11.43
C PRO A 155 -12.73 -4.22 11.68
N ALA A 156 -13.70 -3.78 12.47
CA ALA A 156 -14.92 -4.51 12.74
C ALA A 156 -15.76 -4.77 11.47
N PHE A 157 -15.75 -3.86 10.49
CA PHE A 157 -16.41 -4.10 9.21
C PHE A 157 -15.63 -5.14 8.39
N ALA A 158 -14.31 -5.03 8.30
CA ALA A 158 -13.46 -6.00 7.61
C ALA A 158 -13.63 -7.42 8.16
N ALA A 159 -13.66 -7.56 9.49
CA ALA A 159 -13.86 -8.85 10.16
C ALA A 159 -15.21 -9.51 9.86
N ARG A 160 -16.26 -8.74 9.54
CA ARG A 160 -17.56 -9.29 9.10
C ARG A 160 -17.53 -9.94 7.73
N LEU A 161 -16.56 -9.57 6.90
CA LEU A 161 -16.40 -10.15 5.57
C LEU A 161 -15.79 -11.56 5.60
N VAL A 162 -15.22 -11.97 6.75
CA VAL A 162 -14.62 -13.30 6.93
C VAL A 162 -15.59 -14.19 7.71
N PRO A 163 -15.94 -15.41 7.21
CA PRO A 163 -16.83 -16.33 7.88
C PRO A 163 -16.33 -16.71 9.29
N ALA A 164 -17.23 -16.95 10.23
CA ALA A 164 -16.88 -17.27 11.61
C ALA A 164 -15.98 -18.51 11.74
N ALA A 165 -16.27 -19.56 10.95
CA ALA A 165 -15.48 -20.79 10.96
C ALA A 165 -14.02 -20.53 10.50
N ASP A 166 -13.81 -19.70 9.47
CA ASP A 166 -12.48 -19.34 9.00
C ASP A 166 -11.75 -18.47 10.02
N LYS A 167 -12.44 -17.53 10.67
CA LYS A 167 -11.84 -16.75 11.76
C LYS A 167 -11.35 -17.65 12.91
N ALA A 168 -12.17 -18.61 13.34
CA ALA A 168 -11.79 -19.54 14.39
C ALA A 168 -10.58 -20.41 14.02
N ARG A 169 -10.46 -20.80 12.76
CA ARG A 169 -9.35 -21.60 12.24
C ARG A 169 -8.08 -20.78 12.06
N LEU A 170 -8.18 -19.62 11.42
CA LEU A 170 -7.03 -18.82 10.98
C LEU A 170 -6.45 -17.92 12.07
N TYR A 171 -7.27 -17.56 13.07
CA TYR A 171 -6.90 -16.62 14.14
C TYR A 171 -7.11 -17.22 15.53
N PRO A 172 -6.54 -18.41 15.81
CA PRO A 172 -6.74 -19.08 17.09
C PRO A 172 -6.28 -18.20 18.24
N GLY A 173 -7.11 -18.11 19.29
CA GLY A 173 -6.80 -17.32 20.50
C GLY A 173 -7.06 -15.81 20.38
N LEU A 174 -7.37 -15.29 19.20
CA LEU A 174 -7.76 -13.87 19.03
C LEU A 174 -9.28 -13.71 19.16
N SER A 175 -9.68 -12.60 19.79
CA SER A 175 -11.09 -12.22 19.95
C SER A 175 -11.24 -10.70 20.04
N GLY A 176 -12.47 -10.19 19.89
CA GLY A 176 -12.75 -8.75 19.98
C GLY A 176 -11.87 -7.92 19.06
N ASP A 177 -11.43 -6.79 19.56
CA ASP A 177 -10.63 -5.82 18.82
C ASP A 177 -9.33 -6.41 18.22
N ALA A 178 -8.68 -7.33 18.93
CA ALA A 178 -7.44 -7.95 18.45
C ALA A 178 -7.69 -8.85 17.22
N LEU A 179 -8.83 -9.57 17.18
CA LEU A 179 -9.23 -10.34 16.02
C LEU A 179 -9.58 -9.42 14.84
N ASP A 180 -10.35 -8.38 15.10
CA ASP A 180 -10.78 -7.43 14.07
C ASP A 180 -9.56 -6.73 13.44
N ASP A 181 -8.60 -6.32 14.27
CA ASP A 181 -7.34 -5.70 13.83
C ASP A 181 -6.50 -6.64 12.96
N ALA A 182 -6.35 -7.90 13.39
CA ALA A 182 -5.59 -8.89 12.64
C ALA A 182 -6.24 -9.18 11.27
N VAL A 183 -7.56 -9.35 11.24
CA VAL A 183 -8.29 -9.57 9.97
C VAL A 183 -8.15 -8.36 9.04
N PHE A 184 -8.26 -7.15 9.58
CA PHE A 184 -8.09 -5.94 8.77
C PHE A 184 -6.68 -5.86 8.15
N ALA A 185 -5.64 -6.03 8.97
CA ALA A 185 -4.26 -5.99 8.51
C ALA A 185 -4.02 -6.99 7.37
N ASP A 186 -4.49 -8.22 7.54
CA ASP A 186 -4.33 -9.27 6.55
C ASP A 186 -5.11 -9.00 5.26
N LEU A 187 -6.38 -8.65 5.39
CA LEU A 187 -7.27 -8.44 4.23
C LEU A 187 -6.87 -7.21 3.42
N VAL A 188 -6.55 -6.10 4.10
CA VAL A 188 -6.42 -4.79 3.43
C VAL A 188 -5.00 -4.51 2.96
N ILE A 189 -3.97 -4.99 3.69
CA ILE A 189 -2.57 -4.64 3.41
C ILE A 189 -1.69 -5.86 3.15
N LEU A 190 -1.59 -6.80 4.13
CA LEU A 190 -0.55 -7.83 4.07
C LEU A 190 -0.77 -8.82 2.94
N SER A 191 -2.03 -9.25 2.70
CA SER A 191 -2.34 -10.13 1.56
C SER A 191 -2.16 -9.43 0.21
N GLN A 192 -2.40 -8.12 0.13
CA GLN A 192 -2.15 -7.34 -1.09
C GLN A 192 -0.66 -7.31 -1.41
N SER A 193 0.19 -7.03 -0.41
CA SER A 193 1.64 -7.05 -0.54
C SER A 193 2.15 -8.44 -0.97
N ARG A 194 1.62 -9.51 -0.36
CA ARG A 194 1.96 -10.89 -0.72
C ARG A 194 1.52 -11.25 -2.13
N TYR A 195 0.31 -10.85 -2.51
CA TYR A 195 -0.21 -11.05 -3.86
C TYR A 195 0.68 -10.40 -4.92
N LEU A 196 1.04 -9.13 -4.73
CA LEU A 196 1.92 -8.40 -5.63
C LEU A 196 3.32 -9.02 -5.70
N ALA A 197 3.86 -9.45 -4.56
CA ALA A 197 5.14 -10.16 -4.50
C ALA A 197 5.12 -11.45 -5.35
N ASN A 198 4.03 -12.23 -5.28
CA ASN A 198 3.85 -13.43 -6.09
C ASN A 198 3.83 -13.10 -7.60
N GLN A 199 3.12 -12.04 -8.00
CA GLN A 199 3.05 -11.63 -9.41
C GLN A 199 4.39 -11.11 -9.92
N MET A 200 5.17 -10.42 -9.09
CA MET A 200 6.52 -9.96 -9.45
C MET A 200 7.50 -11.12 -9.51
N TYR A 201 7.44 -12.07 -8.56
CA TYR A 201 8.25 -13.28 -8.60
C TYR A 201 8.02 -14.09 -9.89
N ALA A 202 6.78 -14.19 -10.35
CA ALA A 202 6.43 -14.89 -11.61
C ALA A 202 7.13 -14.27 -12.84
N LEU A 203 7.50 -12.99 -12.79
CA LEU A 203 8.29 -12.30 -13.84
C LEU A 203 9.80 -12.55 -13.71
N ARG A 204 10.24 -13.33 -12.71
CA ARG A 204 11.64 -13.63 -12.42
C ARG A 204 12.49 -12.38 -12.17
N VAL A 205 11.92 -11.40 -11.50
CA VAL A 205 12.63 -10.23 -10.99
C VAL A 205 12.95 -10.41 -9.52
N PRO A 206 14.00 -9.76 -8.97
CA PRO A 206 14.26 -9.75 -7.54
C PRO A 206 13.09 -9.15 -6.77
N VAL A 207 12.60 -9.87 -5.76
CA VAL A 207 11.51 -9.42 -4.89
C VAL A 207 11.97 -9.53 -3.44
N HIS A 208 11.71 -8.52 -2.62
CA HIS A 208 11.97 -8.53 -1.19
C HIS A 208 10.71 -8.12 -0.44
N VAL A 209 10.39 -8.89 0.61
CA VAL A 209 9.20 -8.64 1.44
C VAL A 209 9.64 -8.41 2.87
N TYR A 210 9.13 -7.34 3.49
CA TYR A 210 9.37 -7.04 4.90
C TYR A 210 8.07 -7.06 5.71
N HIS A 211 8.24 -7.18 7.03
CA HIS A 211 7.21 -6.93 8.01
C HIS A 211 7.79 -6.02 9.10
N PHE A 212 7.27 -4.81 9.22
CA PHE A 212 7.75 -3.86 10.22
C PHE A 212 6.96 -4.00 11.51
N SER A 213 7.63 -4.43 12.58
CA SER A 213 6.99 -4.69 13.89
C SER A 213 7.61 -3.87 15.04
N ARG A 214 8.56 -2.97 14.74
CA ARG A 214 9.14 -2.08 15.74
C ARG A 214 8.13 -1.04 16.20
N VAL A 215 7.84 -1.04 17.49
CA VAL A 215 7.12 0.05 18.17
C VAL A 215 8.15 0.88 18.95
N ALA A 216 8.22 2.18 18.69
CA ALA A 216 9.08 3.08 19.44
C ALA A 216 8.77 2.98 20.95
N ASP A 217 9.81 3.01 21.80
CA ASP A 217 9.67 2.64 23.21
C ASP A 217 8.63 3.46 23.97
N ASP A 218 8.49 4.73 23.66
CA ASP A 218 7.50 5.60 24.31
C ASP A 218 6.06 5.41 23.80
N ARG A 219 5.85 4.67 22.69
CA ARG A 219 4.54 4.32 22.16
C ARG A 219 4.02 2.95 22.63
N ARG A 220 4.90 2.08 23.18
CA ARG A 220 4.58 0.68 23.54
C ARG A 220 3.38 0.54 24.49
N ALA A 221 3.18 1.49 25.40
CA ALA A 221 2.03 1.46 26.30
C ALA A 221 0.69 1.80 25.63
N ARG A 222 0.70 2.37 24.41
CA ARG A 222 -0.46 2.89 23.71
C ARG A 222 -0.76 2.16 22.41
N GLN A 223 0.22 1.43 21.86
CA GLN A 223 0.12 0.77 20.56
C GLN A 223 0.40 -0.73 20.71
N PRO A 224 -0.49 -1.61 20.19
CA PRO A 224 -0.28 -3.05 20.23
C PRO A 224 0.75 -3.54 19.19
N GLY A 225 1.17 -2.68 18.27
CA GLY A 225 2.11 -2.96 17.19
C GLY A 225 2.53 -1.68 16.48
N ALA A 226 3.39 -1.79 15.48
CA ALA A 226 3.76 -0.67 14.62
C ALA A 226 2.52 -0.23 13.83
N ALA A 227 2.06 1.00 14.05
CA ALA A 227 0.90 1.55 13.39
C ALA A 227 1.16 1.80 11.89
N HIS A 228 0.10 1.94 11.13
CA HIS A 228 0.19 2.36 9.72
C HIS A 228 1.00 3.65 9.62
N ALA A 229 1.98 3.69 8.71
CA ALA A 229 2.92 4.79 8.49
C ALA A 229 4.03 4.97 9.55
N ASP A 230 4.09 4.17 10.63
CA ASP A 230 5.18 4.26 11.62
C ASP A 230 6.57 3.98 10.99
N ASP A 231 6.66 3.18 9.94
CA ASP A 231 7.91 2.88 9.23
C ASP A 231 8.50 4.08 8.47
N ILE A 232 7.70 5.10 8.13
CA ILE A 232 8.16 6.27 7.38
C ILE A 232 9.30 6.99 8.12
N ALA A 233 9.12 7.30 9.40
CA ALA A 233 10.13 8.02 10.17
C ALA A 233 11.44 7.23 10.29
N PHE A 234 11.37 5.89 10.34
CA PHE A 234 12.54 5.02 10.35
C PHE A 234 13.25 5.02 8.98
N VAL A 235 12.51 4.87 7.89
CA VAL A 235 13.05 4.89 6.52
C VAL A 235 13.66 6.24 6.17
N MET A 236 13.00 7.34 6.52
CA MET A 236 13.45 8.69 6.21
C MET A 236 14.50 9.22 7.19
N GLY A 237 14.67 8.57 8.34
CA GLY A 237 15.59 9.01 9.40
C GLY A 237 15.14 10.29 10.10
N THR A 238 13.83 10.48 10.21
CA THR A 238 13.20 11.69 10.76
C THR A 238 12.62 11.49 12.16
N LEU A 239 13.05 10.46 12.89
CA LEU A 239 12.55 10.15 14.23
C LEU A 239 12.61 11.31 15.19
N ASP A 240 13.67 12.13 15.11
CA ASP A 240 13.84 13.31 15.99
C ASP A 240 12.91 14.48 15.62
N ALA A 241 12.31 14.44 14.42
CA ALA A 241 11.34 15.42 13.97
C ALA A 241 9.89 15.01 14.25
N GLU A 242 9.66 13.77 14.70
CA GLU A 242 8.36 13.28 15.11
C GLU A 242 7.92 13.99 16.39
N THR A 243 6.87 14.79 16.28
CA THR A 243 6.42 15.65 17.39
C THR A 243 5.72 14.90 18.53
N ASP A 244 5.26 13.66 18.28
CA ASP A 244 4.57 12.82 19.25
C ASP A 244 5.50 11.77 19.91
N LEU A 245 6.78 11.68 19.50
CA LEU A 245 7.81 10.90 20.19
C LEU A 245 8.48 11.72 21.28
N ALA A 246 8.14 11.44 22.53
CA ALA A 246 8.75 12.10 23.67
C ALA A 246 10.23 11.69 23.86
N ARG A 247 10.60 10.50 23.39
CA ARG A 247 11.95 9.96 23.51
C ARG A 247 12.27 9.00 22.38
N VAL A 248 13.34 9.30 21.63
CA VAL A 248 13.94 8.39 20.64
C VAL A 248 15.13 7.68 21.30
N THR A 249 15.10 6.36 21.33
CA THR A 249 16.18 5.55 21.92
C THR A 249 17.30 5.25 20.92
N GLU A 250 18.44 4.77 21.41
CA GLU A 250 19.53 4.33 20.51
C GLU A 250 19.14 3.10 19.70
N GLN A 251 18.25 2.25 20.23
CA GLN A 251 17.70 1.14 19.46
C GLN A 251 16.85 1.64 18.29
N ASP A 252 15.97 2.62 18.49
CA ASP A 252 15.18 3.23 17.41
C ASP A 252 16.10 3.82 16.33
N ARG A 253 17.14 4.56 16.74
CA ARG A 253 18.12 5.12 15.81
C ARG A 253 18.88 4.04 15.03
N SER A 254 19.24 2.94 15.70
CA SER A 254 19.95 1.81 15.07
C SER A 254 19.09 1.14 14.01
N ILE A 255 17.81 0.87 14.31
CA ILE A 255 16.86 0.29 13.36
C ILE A 255 16.61 1.26 12.20
N SER A 256 16.47 2.55 12.48
CA SER A 256 16.32 3.57 11.43
C SER A 256 17.53 3.61 10.49
N ARG A 257 18.76 3.56 11.01
CA ARG A 257 19.98 3.47 10.18
C ARG A 257 19.95 2.22 9.30
N LEU A 258 19.60 1.07 9.87
CA LEU A 258 19.51 -0.19 9.16
C LEU A 258 18.47 -0.14 8.02
N MET A 259 17.26 0.38 8.29
CA MET A 259 16.23 0.51 7.27
C MET A 259 16.67 1.43 6.13
N ARG A 260 17.23 2.60 6.46
CA ARG A 260 17.77 3.52 5.44
C ARG A 260 18.84 2.84 4.57
N ASP A 261 19.72 2.06 5.19
CA ASP A 261 20.76 1.32 4.46
C ASP A 261 20.14 0.32 3.49
N TYR A 262 19.13 -0.45 3.87
CA TYR A 262 18.42 -1.36 2.98
C TYR A 262 17.72 -0.64 1.82
N TRP A 263 16.99 0.44 2.11
CA TRP A 263 16.27 1.22 1.08
C TRP A 263 17.24 1.88 0.09
N VAL A 264 18.33 2.45 0.58
CA VAL A 264 19.37 3.07 -0.27
C VAL A 264 20.09 2.02 -1.12
N GLU A 265 20.44 0.86 -0.57
CA GLU A 265 21.09 -0.19 -1.36
C GLU A 265 20.15 -0.77 -2.41
N PHE A 266 18.88 -0.98 -2.06
CA PHE A 266 17.88 -1.39 -3.03
C PHE A 266 17.70 -0.34 -4.14
N ALA A 267 17.61 0.94 -3.81
CA ALA A 267 17.53 2.02 -4.79
C ALA A 267 18.76 2.09 -5.71
N ARG A 268 19.92 1.69 -5.21
CA ARG A 268 21.18 1.69 -6.02
C ARG A 268 21.27 0.51 -6.97
N ARG A 269 20.80 -0.68 -6.57
CA ARG A 269 21.13 -1.94 -7.24
C ARG A 269 19.95 -2.88 -7.47
N GLY A 270 18.77 -2.59 -6.92
CA GLY A 270 17.64 -3.50 -6.89
C GLY A 270 17.81 -4.69 -5.92
N ASP A 271 18.81 -4.61 -5.04
CA ASP A 271 19.11 -5.59 -3.99
C ASP A 271 19.42 -4.84 -2.69
N PRO A 272 18.70 -5.10 -1.57
CA PRO A 272 18.92 -4.39 -0.31
C PRO A 272 20.18 -4.85 0.43
N ASN A 273 20.79 -5.98 0.01
CA ASN A 273 21.91 -6.59 0.72
C ASN A 273 23.23 -5.89 0.45
N ARG A 274 24.05 -5.71 1.46
CA ARG A 274 25.47 -5.37 1.38
C ARG A 274 26.23 -5.94 2.58
N THR A 275 27.56 -6.00 2.45
CA THR A 275 28.42 -6.38 3.59
C THR A 275 28.15 -5.52 4.81
N GLY A 276 27.97 -6.15 5.96
CA GLY A 276 27.71 -5.49 7.25
C GLY A 276 26.23 -5.28 7.57
N LEU A 277 25.31 -5.62 6.65
CA LEU A 277 23.88 -5.73 6.96
C LEU A 277 23.49 -7.18 7.22
N PRO A 278 22.50 -7.44 8.11
CA PRO A 278 21.84 -8.74 8.17
C PRO A 278 21.35 -9.18 6.80
N ALA A 279 21.44 -10.45 6.49
CA ALA A 279 20.99 -10.95 5.17
C ALA A 279 19.47 -10.82 5.04
N TRP A 280 19.02 -10.24 3.94
CA TRP A 280 17.62 -10.18 3.53
C TRP A 280 17.42 -11.07 2.29
N PRO A 281 17.04 -12.34 2.45
CA PRO A 281 16.86 -13.24 1.31
C PRO A 281 15.73 -12.75 0.40
N ALA A 282 15.91 -13.00 -0.90
CA ALA A 282 14.84 -12.75 -1.87
C ALA A 282 13.60 -13.59 -1.52
N TYR A 283 12.45 -13.02 -1.83
CA TYR A 283 11.15 -13.66 -1.61
C TYR A 283 10.92 -14.80 -2.60
N GLU A 284 10.39 -15.91 -2.07
CA GLU A 284 9.91 -17.05 -2.83
C GLU A 284 8.52 -17.46 -2.31
N PRO A 285 7.52 -17.65 -3.17
CA PRO A 285 6.15 -18.00 -2.74
C PRO A 285 6.10 -19.24 -1.86
N GLY A 286 6.91 -20.28 -2.17
CA GLY A 286 6.91 -21.54 -1.46
C GLY A 286 7.41 -21.48 -0.02
N SER A 287 8.30 -20.53 0.31
CA SER A 287 8.78 -20.30 1.68
C SER A 287 8.01 -19.19 2.40
N ALA A 288 7.25 -18.40 1.67
CA ALA A 288 6.51 -17.24 2.20
C ALA A 288 7.36 -16.33 3.12
N ARG A 289 8.65 -16.20 2.77
CA ARG A 289 9.70 -15.58 3.59
C ARG A 289 9.59 -14.08 3.62
N VAL A 290 9.74 -13.50 4.83
CA VAL A 290 9.82 -12.05 5.03
C VAL A 290 11.02 -11.72 5.92
N LEU A 291 11.55 -10.50 5.79
CA LEU A 291 12.40 -9.91 6.83
C LEU A 291 11.52 -9.19 7.84
N GLU A 292 11.45 -9.71 9.06
CA GLU A 292 10.84 -8.97 10.15
C GLU A 292 11.84 -7.94 10.69
N ILE A 293 11.39 -6.67 10.70
CA ILE A 293 12.13 -5.53 11.23
C ILE A 293 11.42 -5.07 12.49
N GLY A 294 11.77 -5.67 13.60
CA GLY A 294 11.21 -5.42 14.92
C GLY A 294 12.27 -5.00 15.94
N ASP A 295 12.11 -5.44 17.18
CA ASP A 295 13.15 -5.31 18.21
C ASP A 295 14.39 -6.13 17.85
N GLU A 296 14.18 -7.22 17.13
CA GLU A 296 15.18 -8.03 16.47
C GLU A 296 14.93 -8.01 14.97
N ILE A 297 16.01 -8.15 14.21
CA ILE A 297 15.93 -8.30 12.75
C ILE A 297 16.04 -9.79 12.45
N ALA A 298 14.98 -10.37 11.93
CA ALA A 298 14.91 -11.81 11.72
C ALA A 298 14.23 -12.18 10.39
N VAL A 299 14.76 -13.18 9.73
CA VAL A 299 14.10 -13.83 8.60
C VAL A 299 13.04 -14.78 9.16
N ARG A 300 11.80 -14.64 8.67
CA ARG A 300 10.68 -15.53 9.04
C ARG A 300 10.25 -16.31 7.80
N ASP A 301 10.29 -17.62 7.89
CA ASP A 301 9.69 -18.52 6.89
C ASP A 301 8.22 -18.76 7.22
N ASP A 302 7.43 -19.10 6.22
CA ASP A 302 5.98 -19.38 6.33
C ASP A 302 5.19 -18.27 7.06
N PHE A 303 5.67 -17.03 6.94
CA PHE A 303 5.09 -15.91 7.69
C PHE A 303 3.62 -15.70 7.32
N LEU A 304 2.73 -15.98 8.28
CA LEU A 304 1.27 -15.91 8.14
C LEU A 304 0.73 -16.65 6.90
N ALA A 305 1.40 -17.73 6.46
CA ALA A 305 1.18 -18.34 5.16
C ALA A 305 -0.29 -18.73 4.91
N GLU A 306 -0.92 -19.44 5.85
CA GLU A 306 -2.31 -19.89 5.71
C GLU A 306 -3.32 -18.74 5.68
N ARG A 307 -3.09 -17.69 6.50
CA ARG A 307 -3.92 -16.48 6.52
C ARG A 307 -3.82 -15.71 5.19
N MET A 308 -2.59 -15.52 4.70
CA MET A 308 -2.35 -14.83 3.43
C MET A 308 -2.96 -15.59 2.26
N GLU A 309 -2.77 -16.91 2.19
CA GLU A 309 -3.35 -17.74 1.13
C GLU A 309 -4.88 -17.64 1.09
N PHE A 310 -5.53 -17.74 2.25
CA PHE A 310 -6.98 -17.58 2.37
C PHE A 310 -7.46 -16.22 1.82
N HIS A 311 -6.82 -15.13 2.21
CA HIS A 311 -7.22 -13.81 1.75
C HIS A 311 -6.91 -13.59 0.26
N MET A 312 -5.78 -14.11 -0.23
CA MET A 312 -5.42 -14.02 -1.65
C MET A 312 -6.41 -14.79 -2.53
N GLN A 313 -6.80 -16.01 -2.16
CA GLN A 313 -7.78 -16.78 -2.90
C GLN A 313 -9.11 -16.02 -3.03
N ARG A 314 -9.63 -15.49 -1.93
CA ARG A 314 -10.88 -14.71 -1.94
C ARG A 314 -10.77 -13.42 -2.76
N GLY A 315 -9.62 -12.76 -2.68
CA GLY A 315 -9.37 -11.55 -3.47
C GLY A 315 -9.32 -11.84 -4.97
N GLN A 316 -8.69 -12.94 -5.37
CA GLN A 316 -8.65 -13.39 -6.77
C GLN A 316 -10.04 -13.72 -7.30
N GLU A 317 -10.86 -14.45 -6.54
CA GLU A 317 -12.27 -14.71 -6.91
C GLU A 317 -13.05 -13.40 -7.11
N MET A 318 -12.79 -12.38 -6.29
CA MET A 318 -13.44 -11.07 -6.43
C MET A 318 -12.98 -10.35 -7.72
N LEU A 319 -11.69 -10.41 -8.04
CA LEU A 319 -11.15 -9.85 -9.29
C LEU A 319 -11.73 -10.51 -10.54
N GLU A 320 -11.88 -11.84 -10.52
CA GLU A 320 -12.45 -12.60 -11.66
C GLU A 320 -13.92 -12.25 -11.90
N ARG A 321 -14.67 -11.95 -10.85
CA ARG A 321 -16.10 -11.53 -10.95
C ARG A 321 -16.28 -10.05 -11.27
N SER A 322 -15.20 -9.28 -11.22
CA SER A 322 -15.26 -7.84 -11.52
C SER A 322 -15.26 -7.61 -13.03
N PRO A 323 -16.14 -6.74 -13.55
CA PRO A 323 -16.26 -6.47 -14.98
C PRO A 323 -15.01 -5.82 -15.58
#